data_201650c73e8ad02eda8ce88de94aa8cb
#
_entry.id   201650c73e8ad02eda8ce88de94aa8cb
#
_cell.length_a   1.000
_cell.length_b   1.000
_cell.length_c   1.000
_cell.angle_alpha   90.00
_cell.angle_beta   90.00
_cell.angle_gamma   90.00
#
_symmetry.space_group_name_H-M   'P 1'
#
loop_
_entity.id
_entity.type
_entity.pdbx_description
1 polymer ?
#
loop_
_entity_poly.entity_id
_entity_poly.type
_entity_poly.pdbx_seq_one_letter_code
_entity_poly.pdbx_strand_id
1 'polypeptide(L)'
;IPPGEFFCFLGPNGAGKTTTIKMLTGLLHPSEGRAVIGGHDIQKDPVEAKRVIGYVPDSPFLYEKLTGREFMRFVAGLYRLPDSHVADQGEHLLDLFGIRHVGDELIEDYSHGMRQKLSFASCFLHEPKVVVVDEPWVGLDPKNIRFVKDYLREKTREGLTVFMSTHTLSIAEEVADRIGIIHNGRLLHLGSVSEIMAMAQRPGSLEDVFLELTQGDEA
;
A
#
# COMPACT_ATOMS: atom_id res chain seq x y z
N ILE A 1 6.99 -3.35 -12.54
CA ILE A 1 5.53 -3.29 -12.43
C ILE A 1 5.08 -2.23 -13.42
N PRO A 2 4.27 -2.58 -14.41
CA PRO A 2 3.68 -1.65 -15.36
C PRO A 2 2.72 -0.63 -14.69
N PRO A 3 2.51 0.54 -15.30
CA PRO A 3 1.45 1.45 -14.86
C PRO A 3 0.07 0.80 -14.93
N GLY A 4 -0.79 1.09 -13.94
CA GLY A 4 -2.15 0.55 -13.89
C GLY A 4 -2.23 -0.93 -13.50
N GLU A 5 -1.21 -1.47 -12.81
CA GLU A 5 -1.18 -2.85 -12.32
C GLU A 5 -1.38 -2.90 -10.81
N PHE A 6 -2.21 -3.81 -10.35
CA PHE A 6 -2.32 -4.18 -8.94
C PHE A 6 -1.37 -5.34 -8.62
N PHE A 7 -0.25 -5.03 -8.02
CA PHE A 7 0.79 -5.99 -7.69
C PHE A 7 0.76 -6.35 -6.20
N CYS A 8 0.66 -7.64 -5.89
CA CYS A 8 0.76 -8.15 -4.53
C CYS A 8 2.12 -8.78 -4.26
N PHE A 9 2.74 -8.38 -3.16
CA PHE A 9 4.01 -8.90 -2.69
C PHE A 9 3.76 -9.81 -1.48
N LEU A 10 3.76 -11.12 -1.72
CA LEU A 10 3.41 -12.14 -0.76
C LEU A 10 4.64 -12.73 -0.09
N GLY A 11 4.52 -13.01 1.21
CA GLY A 11 5.55 -13.71 1.96
C GLY A 11 5.18 -13.85 3.42
N PRO A 12 5.78 -14.80 4.15
CA PRO A 12 5.60 -14.93 5.59
C PRO A 12 6.16 -13.73 6.34
N ASN A 13 5.88 -13.66 7.64
CA ASN A 13 6.49 -12.65 8.50
C ASN A 13 8.02 -12.85 8.52
N GLY A 14 8.77 -11.76 8.44
CA GLY A 14 10.23 -11.81 8.35
C GLY A 14 10.80 -12.08 6.96
N ALA A 15 9.98 -12.34 5.92
CA ALA A 15 10.45 -12.60 4.57
C ALA A 15 11.18 -11.43 3.89
N GLY A 16 11.05 -10.19 4.41
CA GLY A 16 11.67 -8.99 3.85
C GLY A 16 10.70 -8.02 3.17
N LYS A 17 9.37 -8.23 3.29
CA LYS A 17 8.34 -7.37 2.66
C LYS A 17 8.48 -5.90 3.07
N THR A 18 8.41 -5.61 4.37
CA THR A 18 8.53 -4.24 4.91
C THR A 18 9.89 -3.62 4.60
N THR A 19 10.98 -4.41 4.61
CA THR A 19 12.31 -3.93 4.21
C THR A 19 12.33 -3.47 2.77
N THR A 20 11.74 -4.26 1.87
CA THR A 20 11.59 -3.91 0.44
C THR A 20 10.76 -2.64 0.28
N ILE A 21 9.63 -2.54 0.97
CA ILE A 21 8.78 -1.34 0.96
C ILE A 21 9.54 -0.11 1.45
N LYS A 22 10.31 -0.22 2.53
CA LYS A 22 11.13 0.90 3.02
C LYS A 22 12.18 1.35 2.00
N MET A 23 12.73 0.44 1.21
CA MET A 23 13.62 0.79 0.10
C MET A 23 12.88 1.47 -1.05
N LEU A 24 11.69 0.97 -1.43
CA LEU A 24 10.85 1.56 -2.48
C LEU A 24 10.36 2.97 -2.11
N THR A 25 10.09 3.22 -0.84
CA THR A 25 9.62 4.53 -0.34
C THR A 25 10.75 5.49 0.07
N GLY A 26 12.01 5.04 -0.03
CA GLY A 26 13.18 5.84 0.33
C GLY A 26 13.34 6.09 1.83
N LEU A 27 12.78 5.21 2.66
CA LEU A 27 12.99 5.18 4.11
C LEU A 27 14.23 4.37 4.49
N LEU A 28 14.71 3.53 3.59
CA LEU A 28 15.91 2.72 3.73
C LEU A 28 16.70 2.78 2.41
N HIS A 29 18.02 2.95 2.49
CA HIS A 29 18.88 2.85 1.31
C HIS A 29 19.29 1.39 1.07
N PRO A 30 19.10 0.85 -0.16
CA PRO A 30 19.61 -0.46 -0.50
C PRO A 30 21.16 -0.43 -0.50
N SER A 31 21.79 -1.51 -0.02
CA SER A 31 23.24 -1.67 -0.04
C SER A 31 23.78 -1.81 -1.46
N GLU A 32 23.00 -2.43 -2.32
CA GLU A 32 23.29 -2.63 -3.75
C GLU A 32 22.01 -2.51 -4.58
N GLY A 33 22.17 -2.27 -5.87
CA GLY A 33 21.04 -2.10 -6.79
C GLY A 33 20.40 -0.71 -6.71
N ARG A 34 19.20 -0.59 -7.25
CA ARG A 34 18.44 0.67 -7.31
C ARG A 34 16.95 0.41 -7.34
N ALA A 35 16.16 1.38 -6.87
CA ALA A 35 14.71 1.41 -7.03
C ALA A 35 14.31 2.64 -7.87
N VAL A 36 13.48 2.42 -8.89
CA VAL A 36 12.97 3.48 -9.77
C VAL A 36 11.46 3.48 -9.70
N ILE A 37 10.87 4.60 -9.31
CA ILE A 37 9.42 4.77 -9.13
C ILE A 37 8.94 5.92 -10.01
N GLY A 38 7.98 5.64 -10.89
CA GLY A 38 7.43 6.65 -11.81
C GLY A 38 8.50 7.29 -12.72
N GLY A 39 9.60 6.57 -13.00
CA GLY A 39 10.72 7.06 -13.79
C GLY A 39 11.84 7.74 -12.97
N HIS A 40 11.66 7.94 -11.66
CA HIS A 40 12.63 8.59 -10.78
C HIS A 40 13.35 7.57 -9.89
N ASP A 41 14.68 7.65 -9.85
CA ASP A 41 15.49 6.85 -8.95
C ASP A 41 15.33 7.38 -7.51
N ILE A 42 14.87 6.54 -6.60
CA ILE A 42 14.53 6.95 -5.22
C ILE A 42 15.74 7.48 -4.44
N GLN A 43 16.97 7.15 -4.85
CA GLN A 43 18.19 7.61 -4.21
C GLN A 43 18.75 8.88 -4.86
N LYS A 44 18.59 9.01 -6.20
CA LYS A 44 19.15 10.15 -6.95
C LYS A 44 18.17 11.33 -6.99
N ASP A 45 16.88 11.01 -7.17
CA ASP A 45 15.80 12.00 -7.30
C ASP A 45 14.71 11.79 -6.25
N PRO A 46 15.04 11.74 -4.93
CA PRO A 46 14.12 11.32 -3.88
C PRO A 46 12.89 12.20 -3.76
N VAL A 47 12.99 13.49 -4.05
CA VAL A 47 11.85 14.41 -3.97
C VAL A 47 10.86 14.12 -5.09
N GLU A 48 11.32 13.96 -6.32
CA GLU A 48 10.45 13.69 -7.47
C GLU A 48 9.84 12.28 -7.39
N ALA A 49 10.63 11.29 -6.94
CA ALA A 49 10.11 9.95 -6.67
C ALA A 49 8.99 9.98 -5.61
N LYS A 50 9.20 10.69 -4.48
CA LYS A 50 8.20 10.80 -3.40
C LYS A 50 6.96 11.60 -3.81
N ARG A 51 7.05 12.52 -4.76
CA ARG A 51 5.88 13.26 -5.29
C ARG A 51 4.87 12.36 -5.99
N VAL A 52 5.31 11.26 -6.57
CA VAL A 52 4.45 10.32 -7.29
C VAL A 52 4.05 9.11 -6.47
N ILE A 53 4.56 8.98 -5.24
CA ILE A 53 4.28 7.87 -4.32
C ILE A 53 3.28 8.31 -3.25
N GLY A 54 2.20 7.53 -3.08
CA GLY A 54 1.45 7.46 -1.84
C GLY A 54 1.92 6.26 -1.02
N TYR A 55 2.04 6.42 0.29
CA TYR A 55 2.46 5.33 1.17
C TYR A 55 1.50 5.15 2.34
N VAL A 56 1.00 3.95 2.51
CA VAL A 56 0.18 3.54 3.66
C VAL A 56 0.95 2.45 4.41
N PRO A 57 1.50 2.75 5.59
CA PRO A 57 2.22 1.77 6.42
C PRO A 57 1.26 0.81 7.12
N ASP A 58 1.79 -0.31 7.63
CA ASP A 58 1.08 -1.27 8.48
C ASP A 58 0.54 -0.64 9.78
N SER A 59 1.28 0.30 10.32
CA SER A 59 0.89 1.11 11.48
C SER A 59 0.93 2.59 11.10
N PRO A 60 -0.21 3.30 11.15
CA PRO A 60 -0.27 4.71 10.78
C PRO A 60 0.58 5.59 11.69
N PHE A 61 1.57 6.29 11.12
CA PHE A 61 2.33 7.33 11.81
C PHE A 61 1.63 8.68 11.63
N LEU A 62 0.76 9.02 12.56
CA LEU A 62 -0.02 10.24 12.53
C LEU A 62 0.41 11.17 13.70
N TYR A 63 0.29 12.48 13.49
CA TYR A 63 0.53 13.46 14.55
C TYR A 63 -0.70 13.54 15.46
N GLU A 64 -0.68 12.84 16.56
CA GLU A 64 -1.82 12.64 17.46
C GLU A 64 -2.40 13.92 18.04
N LYS A 65 -1.61 14.98 18.14
CA LYS A 65 -2.01 16.31 18.65
C LYS A 65 -2.60 17.24 17.58
N LEU A 66 -2.76 16.74 16.36
CA LEU A 66 -3.51 17.43 15.31
C LEU A 66 -4.91 16.83 15.20
N THR A 67 -5.85 17.64 14.72
CA THR A 67 -7.13 17.14 14.23
C THR A 67 -6.95 16.47 12.87
N GLY A 68 -7.94 15.67 12.43
CA GLY A 68 -7.91 15.06 11.11
C GLY A 68 -7.73 16.08 9.98
N ARG A 69 -8.45 17.24 10.05
CA ARG A 69 -8.34 18.32 9.06
C ARG A 69 -7.00 19.03 9.11
N GLU A 70 -6.45 19.26 10.31
CA GLU A 70 -5.12 19.84 10.44
C GLU A 70 -4.04 18.91 9.88
N PHE A 71 -4.18 17.61 10.08
CA PHE A 71 -3.28 16.62 9.49
C PHE A 71 -3.36 16.63 7.94
N MET A 72 -4.56 16.72 7.36
CA MET A 72 -4.71 16.85 5.90
C MET A 72 -4.05 18.13 5.37
N ARG A 73 -4.20 19.28 6.05
CA ARG A 73 -3.50 20.53 5.70
C ARG A 73 -1.98 20.39 5.83
N PHE A 74 -1.51 19.74 6.88
CA PHE A 74 -0.09 19.45 7.06
C PHE A 74 0.49 18.65 5.90
N VAL A 75 -0.18 17.55 5.51
CA VAL A 75 0.24 16.73 4.37
C VAL A 75 0.21 17.53 3.07
N ALA A 76 -0.84 18.30 2.82
CA ALA A 76 -0.93 19.18 1.65
C ALA A 76 0.24 20.17 1.59
N GLY A 77 0.64 20.74 2.72
CA GLY A 77 1.81 21.62 2.83
C GLY A 77 3.12 20.94 2.40
N LEU A 78 3.31 19.66 2.75
CA LEU A 78 4.49 18.88 2.33
C LEU A 78 4.56 18.71 0.80
N TYR A 79 3.40 18.54 0.15
CA TYR A 79 3.29 18.42 -1.31
C TYR A 79 3.09 19.76 -2.02
N ARG A 80 3.07 20.89 -1.28
CA ARG A 80 2.86 22.26 -1.80
C ARG A 80 1.53 22.42 -2.53
N LEU A 81 0.50 21.75 -2.06
CA LEU A 81 -0.86 21.86 -2.58
C LEU A 81 -1.52 23.14 -2.04
N PRO A 82 -2.35 23.84 -2.82
CA PRO A 82 -3.05 25.03 -2.36
C PRO A 82 -4.16 24.70 -1.34
N ASP A 83 -4.50 25.66 -0.48
CA ASP A 83 -5.55 25.49 0.54
C ASP A 83 -6.92 25.14 -0.07
N SER A 84 -7.23 25.65 -1.27
CA SER A 84 -8.44 25.29 -2.01
C SER A 84 -8.50 23.79 -2.33
N HIS A 85 -7.38 23.16 -2.66
CA HIS A 85 -7.32 21.71 -2.91
C HIS A 85 -7.64 20.91 -1.64
N VAL A 86 -7.18 21.38 -0.48
CA VAL A 86 -7.51 20.73 0.81
C VAL A 86 -8.99 20.91 1.14
N ALA A 87 -9.57 22.09 0.89
CA ALA A 87 -10.98 22.35 1.13
C ALA A 87 -11.89 21.47 0.25
N ASP A 88 -11.49 21.20 -0.97
CA ASP A 88 -12.28 20.40 -1.93
C ASP A 88 -11.93 18.91 -1.82
N GLN A 89 -10.72 18.55 -2.23
CA GLN A 89 -10.27 17.15 -2.29
C GLN A 89 -10.07 16.55 -0.90
N GLY A 90 -9.55 17.32 0.06
CA GLY A 90 -9.37 16.86 1.45
C GLY A 90 -10.68 16.50 2.12
N GLU A 91 -11.70 17.37 2.02
CA GLU A 91 -13.04 17.09 2.57
C GLU A 91 -13.72 15.94 1.84
N HIS A 92 -13.57 15.85 0.51
CA HIS A 92 -14.05 14.70 -0.28
C HIS A 92 -13.44 13.37 0.21
N LEU A 93 -12.13 13.33 0.41
CA LEU A 93 -11.44 12.12 0.89
C LEU A 93 -11.86 11.74 2.31
N LEU A 94 -12.01 12.71 3.23
CA LEU A 94 -12.51 12.46 4.58
C LEU A 94 -13.93 11.87 4.54
N ASP A 95 -14.78 12.36 3.64
CA ASP A 95 -16.14 11.86 3.45
C ASP A 95 -16.13 10.45 2.84
N LEU A 96 -15.36 10.24 1.79
CA LEU A 96 -15.19 8.96 1.09
C LEU A 96 -14.73 7.83 2.05
N PHE A 97 -13.77 8.13 2.92
CA PHE A 97 -13.30 7.18 3.94
C PHE A 97 -14.19 7.18 5.22
N GLY A 98 -15.27 7.95 5.24
CA GLY A 98 -16.28 7.94 6.31
C GLY A 98 -15.79 8.48 7.64
N ILE A 99 -14.83 9.43 7.65
CA ILE A 99 -14.25 10.06 8.84
C ILE A 99 -14.43 11.58 8.87
N ARG A 100 -15.22 12.14 7.95
CA ARG A 100 -15.50 13.59 7.88
C ARG A 100 -16.11 14.14 9.17
N HIS A 101 -17.01 13.35 9.79
CA HIS A 101 -17.75 13.72 10.99
C HIS A 101 -16.85 13.90 12.23
N VAL A 102 -15.68 13.28 12.26
CA VAL A 102 -14.67 13.40 13.32
C VAL A 102 -13.45 14.24 12.88
N GLY A 103 -13.53 14.89 11.74
CA GLY A 103 -12.40 15.64 11.15
C GLY A 103 -11.84 16.75 12.04
N ASP A 104 -12.65 17.31 12.98
CA ASP A 104 -12.24 18.34 13.93
C ASP A 104 -11.85 17.77 15.31
N GLU A 105 -11.95 16.46 15.51
CA GLU A 105 -11.48 15.77 16.73
C GLU A 105 -9.98 15.51 16.64
N LEU A 106 -9.30 15.41 17.79
CA LEU A 106 -7.87 15.07 17.83
C LEU A 106 -7.65 13.62 17.38
N ILE A 107 -6.57 13.39 16.65
CA ILE A 107 -6.21 12.04 16.15
C ILE A 107 -5.92 11.09 17.31
N GLU A 108 -5.51 11.58 18.48
CA GLU A 108 -5.33 10.74 19.66
C GLU A 108 -6.64 10.05 20.11
N ASP A 109 -7.80 10.66 19.84
CA ASP A 109 -9.12 10.12 20.15
C ASP A 109 -9.66 9.15 19.07
N TYR A 110 -8.95 9.04 17.93
CA TYR A 110 -9.35 8.16 16.84
C TYR A 110 -9.12 6.67 17.20
N SER A 111 -10.11 5.84 16.89
CA SER A 111 -9.90 4.39 16.90
C SER A 111 -8.81 4.00 15.90
N HIS A 112 -8.23 2.80 16.05
CA HIS A 112 -7.23 2.31 15.12
C HIS A 112 -7.75 2.30 13.67
N GLY A 113 -8.99 1.85 13.43
CA GLY A 113 -9.61 1.88 12.11
C GLY A 113 -9.80 3.29 11.55
N MET A 114 -10.12 4.30 12.38
CA MET A 114 -10.21 5.69 11.95
C MET A 114 -8.84 6.26 11.58
N ARG A 115 -7.78 5.90 12.32
CA ARG A 115 -6.39 6.27 11.99
C ARG A 115 -5.95 5.66 10.66
N GLN A 116 -6.30 4.40 10.41
CA GLN A 116 -6.01 3.73 9.15
C GLN A 116 -6.73 4.41 7.97
N LYS A 117 -8.00 4.78 8.15
CA LYS A 117 -8.78 5.54 7.15
C LYS A 117 -8.18 6.90 6.87
N LEU A 118 -7.72 7.63 7.89
CA LEU A 118 -7.04 8.91 7.71
C LEU A 118 -5.71 8.75 6.98
N SER A 119 -4.97 7.66 7.25
CA SER A 119 -3.75 7.32 6.52
C SER A 119 -4.03 7.12 5.02
N PHE A 120 -5.10 6.38 4.68
CA PHE A 120 -5.53 6.26 3.27
C PHE A 120 -5.96 7.60 2.68
N ALA A 121 -6.83 8.36 3.36
CA ALA A 121 -7.30 9.66 2.88
C ALA A 121 -6.12 10.59 2.58
N SER A 122 -5.15 10.69 3.49
CA SER A 122 -3.97 11.52 3.31
C SER A 122 -3.05 11.02 2.18
N CYS A 123 -2.96 9.70 1.99
CA CYS A 123 -2.18 9.09 0.92
C CYS A 123 -2.67 9.52 -0.47
N PHE A 124 -3.98 9.70 -0.66
CA PHE A 124 -4.57 10.09 -1.95
C PHE A 124 -4.66 11.59 -2.18
N LEU A 125 -4.33 12.43 -1.20
CA LEU A 125 -4.50 13.87 -1.27
C LEU A 125 -3.71 14.54 -2.39
N HIS A 126 -2.52 14.03 -2.71
CA HIS A 126 -1.63 14.56 -3.74
C HIS A 126 -1.71 13.80 -5.09
N GLU A 127 -2.76 12.99 -5.27
CA GLU A 127 -3.03 12.23 -6.50
C GLU A 127 -1.82 11.41 -6.98
N PRO A 128 -1.35 10.44 -6.18
CA PRO A 128 -0.17 9.65 -6.49
C PRO A 128 -0.36 8.81 -7.76
N LYS A 129 0.74 8.54 -8.48
CA LYS A 129 0.76 7.58 -9.61
C LYS A 129 1.02 6.15 -9.14
N VAL A 130 1.67 6.00 -8.00
CA VAL A 130 2.00 4.72 -7.38
C VAL A 130 1.59 4.76 -5.92
N VAL A 131 0.83 3.79 -5.47
CA VAL A 131 0.50 3.61 -4.05
C VAL A 131 1.19 2.35 -3.54
N VAL A 132 1.99 2.54 -2.50
CA VAL A 132 2.66 1.46 -1.77
C VAL A 132 1.92 1.24 -0.46
N VAL A 133 1.50 0.00 -0.20
CA VAL A 133 0.67 -0.34 0.95
C VAL A 133 1.28 -1.52 1.69
N ASP A 134 1.54 -1.36 2.98
CA ASP A 134 2.13 -2.41 3.82
C ASP A 134 1.06 -2.98 4.76
N GLU A 135 0.62 -4.22 4.52
CA GLU A 135 -0.35 -4.97 5.37
C GLU A 135 -1.57 -4.13 5.83
N PRO A 136 -2.34 -3.51 4.94
CA PRO A 136 -3.27 -2.42 5.28
C PRO A 136 -4.53 -2.83 6.04
N TRP A 137 -4.72 -4.12 6.28
CA TRP A 137 -5.99 -4.69 6.75
C TRP A 137 -6.12 -4.69 8.27
N VAL A 138 -5.01 -4.49 8.97
CA VAL A 138 -4.97 -4.53 10.43
C VAL A 138 -5.87 -3.42 11.01
N GLY A 139 -6.81 -3.82 11.88
CA GLY A 139 -7.74 -2.89 12.55
C GLY A 139 -8.92 -2.39 11.72
N LEU A 140 -9.07 -2.82 10.47
CA LEU A 140 -10.26 -2.56 9.66
C LEU A 140 -11.29 -3.69 9.83
N ASP A 141 -12.57 -3.32 9.92
CA ASP A 141 -13.66 -4.28 9.86
C ASP A 141 -13.88 -4.80 8.42
N PRO A 142 -14.59 -5.91 8.22
CA PRO A 142 -14.78 -6.52 6.91
C PRO A 142 -15.40 -5.57 5.86
N LYS A 143 -16.28 -4.65 6.27
CA LYS A 143 -16.91 -3.67 5.38
C LYS A 143 -15.86 -2.66 4.87
N ASN A 144 -15.00 -2.18 5.75
CA ASN A 144 -13.95 -1.24 5.40
C ASN A 144 -12.84 -1.91 4.58
N ILE A 145 -12.48 -3.18 4.87
CA ILE A 145 -11.56 -3.97 4.03
C ILE A 145 -12.10 -4.06 2.59
N ARG A 146 -13.37 -4.43 2.43
CA ARG A 146 -14.01 -4.50 1.11
C ARG A 146 -13.98 -3.15 0.40
N PHE A 147 -14.36 -2.08 1.10
CA PHE A 147 -14.34 -0.73 0.53
C PHE A 147 -12.95 -0.35 0.02
N VAL A 148 -11.88 -0.56 0.81
CA VAL A 148 -10.50 -0.23 0.41
C VAL A 148 -10.06 -1.07 -0.79
N LYS A 149 -10.37 -2.37 -0.84
CA LYS A 149 -10.09 -3.24 -1.98
C LYS A 149 -10.75 -2.71 -3.25
N ASP A 150 -12.06 -2.46 -3.19
CA ASP A 150 -12.85 -1.97 -4.32
C ASP A 150 -12.31 -0.62 -4.81
N TYR A 151 -12.01 0.30 -3.90
CA TYR A 151 -11.44 1.61 -4.21
C TYR A 151 -10.06 1.52 -4.89
N LEU A 152 -9.15 0.72 -4.35
CA LEU A 152 -7.83 0.52 -4.96
C LEU A 152 -7.93 -0.13 -6.34
N ARG A 153 -8.84 -1.12 -6.53
CA ARG A 153 -9.08 -1.74 -7.84
C ARG A 153 -9.67 -0.78 -8.85
N GLU A 154 -10.59 0.09 -8.43
CA GLU A 154 -11.15 1.14 -9.29
C GLU A 154 -10.04 2.11 -9.73
N LYS A 155 -9.24 2.61 -8.78
CA LYS A 155 -8.11 3.49 -9.07
C LYS A 155 -7.06 2.84 -9.97
N THR A 156 -6.83 1.54 -9.85
CA THR A 156 -5.93 0.79 -10.73
C THR A 156 -6.44 0.79 -12.17
N ARG A 157 -7.76 0.64 -12.38
CA ARG A 157 -8.38 0.75 -13.72
C ARG A 157 -8.26 2.16 -14.30
N GLU A 158 -8.16 3.19 -13.46
CA GLU A 158 -7.92 4.58 -13.84
C GLU A 158 -6.44 4.88 -14.11
N GLY A 159 -5.54 3.90 -13.93
CA GLY A 159 -4.12 4.01 -14.23
C GLY A 159 -3.20 4.12 -13.01
N LEU A 160 -3.74 4.08 -11.77
CA LEU A 160 -2.94 3.99 -10.55
C LEU A 160 -2.20 2.64 -10.51
N THR A 161 -0.92 2.66 -10.16
CA THR A 161 -0.18 1.43 -9.86
C THR A 161 -0.21 1.16 -8.36
N VAL A 162 -0.60 -0.04 -7.96
CA VAL A 162 -0.62 -0.46 -6.55
C VAL A 162 0.45 -1.51 -6.29
N PHE A 163 1.33 -1.26 -5.32
CA PHE A 163 2.24 -2.25 -4.74
C PHE A 163 1.77 -2.55 -3.31
N MET A 164 1.22 -3.71 -3.08
CA MET A 164 0.69 -4.09 -1.76
C MET A 164 1.44 -5.30 -1.20
N SER A 165 2.00 -5.18 0.00
CA SER A 165 2.45 -6.34 0.74
C SER A 165 1.28 -6.98 1.49
N THR A 166 1.26 -8.30 1.54
CA THR A 166 0.34 -9.04 2.40
C THR A 166 0.85 -10.45 2.68
N HIS A 167 0.42 -11.03 3.78
CA HIS A 167 0.53 -12.45 4.07
C HIS A 167 -0.81 -13.18 3.87
N THR A 168 -1.88 -12.43 3.54
CA THR A 168 -3.24 -12.97 3.36
C THR A 168 -3.46 -13.34 1.88
N LEU A 169 -3.33 -14.61 1.59
CA LEU A 169 -3.37 -15.17 0.23
C LEU A 169 -4.72 -14.93 -0.47
N SER A 170 -5.83 -15.13 0.24
CA SER A 170 -7.17 -14.91 -0.31
C SER A 170 -7.42 -13.48 -0.79
N ILE A 171 -6.82 -12.49 -0.11
CA ILE A 171 -6.91 -11.09 -0.55
C ILE A 171 -6.09 -10.89 -1.84
N ALA A 172 -4.88 -11.45 -1.90
CA ALA A 172 -4.06 -11.35 -3.09
C ALA A 172 -4.73 -12.01 -4.31
N GLU A 173 -5.36 -13.19 -4.15
CA GLU A 173 -6.14 -13.84 -5.21
C GLU A 173 -7.26 -12.95 -5.75
N GLU A 174 -7.92 -12.19 -4.86
CA GLU A 174 -9.06 -11.35 -5.24
C GLU A 174 -8.65 -10.06 -5.96
N VAL A 175 -7.51 -9.45 -5.55
CA VAL A 175 -7.18 -8.10 -6.04
C VAL A 175 -5.97 -8.03 -6.95
N ALA A 176 -5.09 -9.03 -7.01
CA ALA A 176 -3.85 -8.93 -7.75
C ALA A 176 -4.03 -9.23 -9.25
N ASP A 177 -3.35 -8.44 -10.08
CA ASP A 177 -3.07 -8.80 -11.48
C ASP A 177 -1.85 -9.71 -11.55
N ARG A 178 -0.81 -9.39 -10.76
CA ARG A 178 0.38 -10.20 -10.60
C ARG A 178 0.81 -10.27 -9.14
N ILE A 179 1.52 -11.37 -8.84
CA ILE A 179 2.01 -11.68 -7.51
C ILE A 179 3.52 -11.92 -7.57
N GLY A 180 4.25 -11.35 -6.61
CA GLY A 180 5.62 -11.72 -6.31
C GLY A 180 5.69 -12.44 -4.96
N ILE A 181 6.24 -13.65 -4.93
CA ILE A 181 6.42 -14.44 -3.70
C ILE A 181 7.84 -14.22 -3.20
N ILE A 182 7.97 -13.68 -1.98
CA ILE A 182 9.25 -13.48 -1.30
C ILE A 182 9.38 -14.43 -0.11
N HIS A 183 10.56 -15.04 0.03
CA HIS A 183 10.95 -15.83 1.20
C HIS A 183 12.43 -15.60 1.50
N ASN A 184 12.79 -15.46 2.77
CA ASN A 184 14.17 -15.23 3.23
C ASN A 184 14.94 -14.15 2.45
N GLY A 185 14.27 -13.03 2.11
CA GLY A 185 14.85 -11.91 1.36
C GLY A 185 15.04 -12.17 -0.14
N ARG A 186 14.54 -13.27 -0.68
CA ARG A 186 14.65 -13.64 -2.11
C ARG A 186 13.28 -13.69 -2.76
N LEU A 187 13.18 -13.13 -3.96
CA LEU A 187 12.00 -13.29 -4.80
C LEU A 187 12.03 -14.69 -5.43
N LEU A 188 11.13 -15.57 -4.98
CA LEU A 188 11.07 -16.95 -5.47
C LEU A 188 10.33 -17.04 -6.80
N HIS A 189 9.17 -16.39 -6.90
CA HIS A 189 8.33 -16.41 -8.09
C HIS A 189 7.71 -15.05 -8.37
N LEU A 190 7.42 -14.82 -9.65
CA LEU A 190 6.78 -13.62 -10.17
C LEU A 190 5.90 -14.01 -11.36
N GLY A 191 4.61 -13.77 -11.27
CA GLY A 191 3.67 -14.08 -12.35
C GLY A 191 2.25 -13.59 -12.05
N SER A 192 1.34 -13.80 -12.98
CA SER A 192 -0.09 -13.63 -12.74
C SER A 192 -0.58 -14.67 -11.72
N VAL A 193 -1.73 -14.41 -11.11
CA VAL A 193 -2.37 -15.39 -10.20
C VAL A 193 -2.54 -16.74 -10.89
N SER A 194 -2.99 -16.74 -12.15
CA SER A 194 -3.20 -17.96 -12.94
C SER A 194 -1.90 -18.71 -13.25
N GLU A 195 -0.81 -18.02 -13.54
CA GLU A 195 0.51 -18.63 -13.76
C GLU A 195 1.03 -19.28 -12.48
N ILE A 196 0.92 -18.60 -11.34
CA ILE A 196 1.35 -19.16 -10.05
C ILE A 196 0.48 -20.34 -9.65
N MET A 197 -0.84 -20.27 -9.84
CA MET A 197 -1.74 -21.38 -9.59
C MET A 197 -1.46 -22.59 -10.48
N ALA A 198 -1.01 -22.39 -11.73
CA ALA A 198 -0.65 -23.46 -12.65
C ALA A 198 0.66 -24.21 -12.25
N MET A 199 1.44 -23.66 -11.31
CA MET A 199 2.66 -24.32 -10.80
C MET A 199 2.36 -25.39 -9.75
N ALA A 200 1.16 -25.41 -9.19
CA ALA A 200 0.74 -26.44 -8.23
C ALA A 200 0.82 -27.83 -8.88
N GLN A 201 1.41 -28.79 -8.16
CA GLN A 201 1.44 -30.19 -8.60
C GLN A 201 0.04 -30.85 -8.54
N ARG A 202 -0.91 -30.23 -7.86
CA ARG A 202 -2.31 -30.67 -7.73
C ARG A 202 -3.24 -29.46 -7.86
N PRO A 203 -4.50 -29.67 -8.30
CA PRO A 203 -5.52 -28.62 -8.21
C PRO A 203 -5.66 -28.20 -6.74
N GLY A 204 -5.32 -26.94 -6.42
CA GLY A 204 -5.31 -26.41 -5.06
C GLY A 204 -5.53 -24.89 -5.05
N SER A 205 -5.50 -24.32 -3.88
CA SER A 205 -5.54 -22.87 -3.65
C SER A 205 -4.15 -22.23 -3.80
N LEU A 206 -4.10 -20.90 -3.90
CA LEU A 206 -2.82 -20.16 -3.83
C LEU A 206 -2.04 -20.50 -2.54
N GLU A 207 -2.76 -20.89 -1.47
CA GLU A 207 -2.17 -21.32 -0.20
C GLU A 207 -1.35 -22.61 -0.36
N ASP A 208 -1.88 -23.58 -1.09
CA ASP A 208 -1.17 -24.85 -1.35
C ASP A 208 0.14 -24.60 -2.12
N VAL A 209 0.07 -23.78 -3.18
CA VAL A 209 1.23 -23.37 -3.97
C VAL A 209 2.26 -22.63 -3.11
N PHE A 210 1.79 -21.68 -2.31
CA PHE A 210 2.63 -20.88 -1.44
C PHE A 210 3.39 -21.74 -0.42
N LEU A 211 2.70 -22.72 0.18
CA LEU A 211 3.31 -23.67 1.13
C LEU A 211 4.34 -24.56 0.43
N GLU A 212 4.04 -25.09 -0.76
CA GLU A 212 5.00 -25.89 -1.54
C GLU A 212 6.29 -25.11 -1.86
N LEU A 213 6.14 -23.85 -2.26
CA LEU A 213 7.26 -22.98 -2.64
C LEU A 213 8.10 -22.51 -1.44
N THR A 214 7.50 -22.35 -0.28
CA THR A 214 8.19 -21.84 0.93
C THR A 214 8.77 -22.94 1.81
N GLN A 215 8.25 -24.17 1.75
CA GLN A 215 8.78 -25.32 2.51
C GLN A 215 10.01 -25.99 1.86
N GLY A 216 10.21 -25.80 0.55
CA GLY A 216 11.34 -26.39 -0.18
C GLY A 216 12.71 -25.76 0.13
N ASP A 217 12.76 -24.63 0.81
CA ASP A 217 13.99 -23.89 1.13
C ASP A 217 14.54 -24.18 2.55
N GLU A 218 13.93 -25.09 3.31
CA GLU A 218 14.39 -25.50 4.66
C GLU A 218 15.27 -26.77 4.63
N ALA A 219 15.70 -27.27 3.48
CA ALA A 219 16.51 -28.47 3.34
C ALA A 219 17.99 -28.19 3.01
#